data_571874be1a827946e435cd2d947bfd55
#
_entry.id   571874be1a827946e435cd2d947bfd55
#
_cell.length_a   1.000
_cell.length_b   1.000
_cell.length_c   1.000
_cell.angle_alpha   90.00
_cell.angle_beta   90.00
_cell.angle_gamma   90.00
#
_symmetry.space_group_name_H-M   'P 1'
#
loop_
_entity.id
_entity.type
_entity.pdbx_description
1 polymer ?
#
loop_
_entity_poly.entity_id
_entity_poly.type
_entity_poly.pdbx_seq_one_letter_code
_entity_poly.pdbx_strand_id
1 'polypeptide(L)'
;MFVTGGELDEGRRADGTTRAADLIERVHGKKHLSRHLTKKAVAQIVDAVFLEMGDYFIRTRVSRTQGPRLTYPGFGTFSKRRRPPRMVRNPQTGAPITIPQQQTITFSPGQELRSLLNRNGKGQSNGAPEGVAGVKAAR
;
A
#
# COMPACT_ATOMS: atom_id res chain seq x y z
N MET A 1 -5.53 44.53 14.94
CA MET A 1 -4.40 43.73 14.44
C MET A 1 -4.65 42.28 14.74
N PHE A 2 -5.27 41.59 13.85
CA PHE A 2 -5.64 40.21 14.05
C PHE A 2 -4.77 39.35 13.15
N VAL A 3 -3.87 38.60 13.79
CA VAL A 3 -3.16 37.50 13.12
C VAL A 3 -4.05 36.27 13.23
N THR A 4 -4.87 36.04 12.26
CA THR A 4 -5.56 34.77 12.05
C THR A 4 -4.64 33.88 11.29
N GLY A 5 -3.73 33.24 12.00
CA GLY A 5 -2.98 32.10 11.51
C GLY A 5 -3.78 30.83 11.72
N GLY A 6 -4.72 30.57 10.87
CA GLY A 6 -5.44 29.31 10.76
C GLY A 6 -5.35 28.86 9.32
N GLU A 7 -4.15 28.52 8.88
CA GLU A 7 -3.92 27.81 7.63
C GLU A 7 -4.47 26.39 7.83
N LEU A 8 -5.70 26.26 7.45
CA LEU A 8 -6.44 25.01 7.51
C LEU A 8 -5.77 24.00 6.61
N ASP A 9 -5.53 22.83 7.17
CA ASP A 9 -5.20 21.58 6.48
C ASP A 9 -6.32 21.23 5.46
N GLU A 10 -6.42 22.01 4.38
CA GLU A 10 -7.40 21.80 3.31
C GLU A 10 -7.14 20.58 2.43
N GLY A 11 -6.06 19.85 2.71
CA GLY A 11 -5.67 18.68 1.92
C GLY A 11 -6.25 17.34 2.38
N ARG A 12 -6.86 17.28 3.56
CA ARG A 12 -7.33 16.03 4.12
C ARG A 12 -8.85 15.95 4.06
N ARG A 13 -9.36 15.05 3.22
CA ARG A 13 -10.78 14.73 3.27
C ARG A 13 -11.15 14.13 4.63
N ALA A 14 -12.41 14.29 5.05
CA ALA A 14 -12.94 13.70 6.27
C ALA A 14 -12.79 12.16 6.34
N ASP A 15 -12.62 11.50 5.17
CA ASP A 15 -12.37 10.07 5.02
C ASP A 15 -10.89 9.65 5.23
N GLY A 16 -10.00 10.58 5.52
CA GLY A 16 -8.57 10.31 5.67
C GLY A 16 -7.79 10.09 4.37
N THR A 17 -8.41 10.26 3.22
CA THR A 17 -7.77 10.09 1.91
C THR A 17 -6.85 11.26 1.60
N THR A 18 -5.58 10.96 1.37
CA THR A 18 -4.57 11.94 0.91
C THR A 18 -4.44 11.84 -0.61
N ARG A 19 -4.53 12.97 -1.31
CA ARG A 19 -4.34 13.02 -2.77
C ARG A 19 -2.86 13.11 -3.13
N ALA A 20 -2.52 12.77 -4.37
CA ALA A 20 -1.17 12.94 -4.90
C ALA A 20 -0.68 14.39 -4.79
N ALA A 21 -1.56 15.36 -4.99
CA ALA A 21 -1.23 16.79 -4.86
C ALA A 21 -0.75 17.16 -3.45
N ASP A 22 -1.41 16.64 -2.41
CA ASP A 22 -1.05 16.90 -1.01
C ASP A 22 0.30 16.26 -0.65
N LEU A 23 0.56 15.08 -1.21
CA LEU A 23 1.84 14.40 -1.06
C LEU A 23 2.97 15.20 -1.73
N ILE A 24 2.74 15.69 -2.94
CA ILE A 24 3.70 16.54 -3.68
C ILE A 24 4.01 17.82 -2.89
N GLU A 25 3.00 18.45 -2.31
CA GLU A 25 3.17 19.66 -1.50
C GLU A 25 4.02 19.41 -0.26
N ARG A 26 3.75 18.33 0.46
CA ARG A 26 4.56 17.89 1.62
C ARG A 26 6.00 17.56 1.24
N VAL A 27 6.22 16.93 0.10
CA VAL A 27 7.56 16.62 -0.41
C VAL A 27 8.29 17.92 -0.79
N HIS A 28 7.63 18.83 -1.53
CA HIS A 28 8.21 20.12 -1.91
C HIS A 28 8.52 20.98 -0.68
N GLY A 29 7.68 20.97 0.36
CA GLY A 29 7.88 21.74 1.60
C GLY A 29 9.11 21.33 2.41
N LYS A 30 9.79 20.23 2.08
CA LYS A 30 11.03 19.85 2.75
C LYS A 30 12.16 20.80 2.38
N LYS A 31 12.79 21.44 3.38
CA LYS A 31 13.80 22.51 3.23
C LYS A 31 14.93 22.19 2.23
N HIS A 32 15.35 20.94 2.12
CA HIS A 32 16.44 20.55 1.22
C HIS A 32 16.00 20.42 -0.25
N LEU A 33 14.70 20.26 -0.53
CA LEU A 33 14.16 20.16 -1.88
C LEU A 33 13.65 21.51 -2.41
N SER A 34 13.01 22.31 -1.56
CA SER A 34 12.43 23.61 -1.95
C SER A 34 13.43 24.63 -2.48
N ARG A 35 14.72 24.48 -2.13
CA ARG A 35 15.78 25.39 -2.63
C ARG A 35 16.18 25.15 -4.08
N HIS A 36 15.96 23.95 -4.61
CA HIS A 36 16.51 23.52 -5.90
C HIS A 36 15.44 23.06 -6.90
N LEU A 37 14.23 22.74 -6.42
CA LEU A 37 13.15 22.19 -7.23
C LEU A 37 11.89 23.04 -7.12
N THR A 38 11.27 23.32 -8.24
CA THR A 38 9.93 23.91 -8.26
C THR A 38 8.87 22.86 -7.92
N LYS A 39 7.71 23.28 -7.40
CA LYS A 39 6.58 22.37 -7.14
C LYS A 39 6.19 21.57 -8.39
N LYS A 40 6.25 22.20 -9.57
CA LYS A 40 6.00 21.55 -10.86
C LYS A 40 7.02 20.45 -11.17
N ALA A 41 8.29 20.70 -10.92
CA ALA A 41 9.35 19.70 -11.13
C ALA A 41 9.18 18.51 -10.18
N VAL A 42 8.81 18.75 -8.92
CA VAL A 42 8.51 17.67 -7.96
C VAL A 42 7.32 16.85 -8.43
N ALA A 43 6.25 17.48 -8.91
CA ALA A 43 5.09 16.78 -9.46
C ALA A 43 5.47 15.88 -10.62
N GLN A 44 6.24 16.40 -11.59
CA GLN A 44 6.71 15.63 -12.75
C GLN A 44 7.57 14.43 -12.35
N ILE A 45 8.43 14.57 -11.36
CA ILE A 45 9.27 13.47 -10.86
C ILE A 45 8.39 12.40 -10.20
N VAL A 46 7.44 12.78 -9.37
CA VAL A 46 6.53 11.84 -8.70
C VAL A 46 5.70 11.09 -9.74
N ASP A 47 5.11 11.79 -10.69
CA ASP A 47 4.31 11.18 -11.77
C ASP A 47 5.15 10.22 -12.60
N ALA A 48 6.39 10.60 -12.97
CA ALA A 48 7.30 9.74 -13.71
C ALA A 48 7.63 8.45 -12.96
N VAL A 49 7.85 8.52 -11.65
CA VAL A 49 8.12 7.33 -10.82
C VAL A 49 6.94 6.37 -10.81
N PHE A 50 5.71 6.89 -10.63
CA PHE A 50 4.53 6.03 -10.64
C PHE A 50 4.20 5.45 -12.01
N LEU A 51 4.42 6.22 -13.09
CA LEU A 51 4.28 5.73 -14.46
C LEU A 51 5.27 4.60 -14.75
N GLU A 52 6.54 4.78 -14.43
CA GLU A 52 7.57 3.76 -14.65
C GLU A 52 7.29 2.50 -13.82
N MET A 53 6.83 2.66 -12.58
CA MET A 53 6.43 1.53 -11.75
C MET A 53 5.23 0.78 -12.36
N GLY A 54 4.26 1.49 -12.90
CA GLY A 54 3.12 0.91 -13.61
C GLY A 54 3.57 0.11 -14.84
N ASP A 55 4.39 0.71 -15.68
CA ASP A 55 4.98 0.09 -16.87
C ASP A 55 5.79 -1.16 -16.55
N TYR A 56 6.60 -1.11 -15.51
CA TYR A 56 7.34 -2.28 -15.04
C TYR A 56 6.42 -3.47 -14.75
N PHE A 57 5.33 -3.25 -14.02
CA PHE A 57 4.37 -4.31 -13.71
C PHE A 57 3.54 -4.76 -14.91
N ILE A 58 3.23 -3.86 -15.86
CA ILE A 58 2.51 -4.23 -17.08
C ILE A 58 3.36 -5.12 -17.97
N ARG A 59 4.60 -4.74 -18.24
CA ARG A 59 5.50 -5.42 -19.17
C ARG A 59 6.03 -6.75 -18.62
N THR A 60 6.22 -6.84 -17.30
CA THR A 60 6.80 -8.04 -16.68
C THR A 60 5.75 -9.13 -16.50
N ARG A 61 6.03 -10.31 -17.02
CA ARG A 61 5.15 -11.48 -16.90
C ARG A 61 5.30 -12.17 -15.54
N VAL A 62 4.20 -12.69 -15.02
CA VAL A 62 4.21 -13.54 -13.81
C VAL A 62 4.62 -14.96 -14.22
N SER A 63 5.72 -15.45 -13.69
CA SER A 63 6.15 -16.85 -13.80
C SER A 63 5.31 -17.75 -12.89
N ARG A 64 5.41 -19.09 -13.08
CA ARG A 64 4.70 -20.06 -12.25
C ARG A 64 5.13 -20.00 -10.77
N THR A 65 6.40 -19.72 -10.53
CA THR A 65 7.01 -19.75 -9.19
C THR A 65 7.19 -18.38 -8.57
N GLN A 66 7.42 -17.33 -9.37
CA GLN A 66 7.68 -15.98 -8.87
C GLN A 66 7.02 -14.93 -9.76
N GLY A 67 6.36 -13.96 -9.10
CA GLY A 67 5.90 -12.75 -9.75
C GLY A 67 6.94 -11.62 -9.64
N PRO A 68 6.90 -10.63 -10.54
CA PRO A 68 7.74 -9.46 -10.46
C PRO A 68 7.53 -8.72 -9.14
N ARG A 69 8.63 -8.27 -8.56
CA ARG A 69 8.67 -7.54 -7.29
C ARG A 69 9.46 -6.26 -7.46
N LEU A 70 8.97 -5.19 -6.89
CA LEU A 70 9.66 -3.92 -6.77
C LEU A 70 9.77 -3.58 -5.28
N THR A 71 10.99 -3.57 -4.78
CA THR A 71 11.26 -3.29 -3.37
C THR A 71 11.86 -1.90 -3.23
N TYR A 72 11.25 -1.09 -2.37
CA TYR A 72 11.82 0.17 -1.93
C TYR A 72 12.30 0.04 -0.49
N PRO A 73 13.62 0.22 -0.23
CA PRO A 73 14.19 0.08 1.10
C PRO A 73 13.51 1.01 2.12
N GLY A 74 13.25 0.50 3.32
CA GLY A 74 12.58 1.24 4.39
C GLY A 74 11.06 1.37 4.24
N PHE A 75 10.51 1.20 3.03
CA PHE A 75 9.08 1.36 2.76
C PHE A 75 8.36 0.02 2.62
N GLY A 76 8.76 -0.80 1.63
CA GLY A 76 8.13 -2.10 1.41
C GLY A 76 8.31 -2.64 0.00
N THR A 77 7.54 -3.67 -0.30
CA THR A 77 7.61 -4.40 -1.57
C THR A 77 6.27 -4.45 -2.25
N PHE A 78 6.24 -4.05 -3.50
CA PHE A 78 5.13 -4.27 -4.42
C PHE A 78 5.35 -5.58 -5.16
N SER A 79 4.34 -6.45 -5.19
CA SER A 79 4.42 -7.76 -5.83
C SER A 79 3.24 -7.94 -6.77
N LYS A 80 3.50 -8.34 -8.02
CA LYS A 80 2.44 -8.73 -8.95
C LYS A 80 2.09 -10.20 -8.72
N ARG A 81 0.83 -10.48 -8.52
CA ARG A 81 0.30 -11.83 -8.30
C ARG A 81 -0.81 -12.18 -9.29
N ARG A 82 -0.87 -13.43 -9.63
CA ARG A 82 -1.94 -14.03 -10.44
C ARG A 82 -2.96 -14.64 -9.49
N ARG A 83 -4.21 -14.24 -9.62
CA ARG A 83 -5.34 -14.87 -8.93
C ARG A 83 -5.98 -15.88 -9.89
N PRO A 84 -6.10 -17.14 -9.50
CA PRO A 84 -6.75 -18.14 -10.35
C PRO A 84 -8.23 -17.81 -10.55
N PRO A 85 -8.88 -18.33 -11.62
CA PRO A 85 -10.31 -18.23 -11.78
C PRO A 85 -11.00 -18.94 -10.61
N ARG A 86 -12.15 -18.38 -10.20
CA ARG A 86 -12.95 -18.96 -9.12
C ARG A 86 -14.43 -18.85 -9.42
N MET A 87 -15.21 -19.84 -9.02
CA MET A 87 -16.67 -19.76 -9.02
C MET A 87 -17.15 -19.13 -7.71
N VAL A 88 -18.04 -18.18 -7.81
CA VAL A 88 -18.75 -17.57 -6.68
C VAL A 88 -20.25 -17.65 -6.96
N ARG A 89 -21.07 -17.69 -5.93
CA ARG A 89 -22.53 -17.60 -6.07
C ARG A 89 -22.97 -16.14 -5.93
N ASN A 90 -23.86 -15.73 -6.82
CA ASN A 90 -24.51 -14.42 -6.71
C ASN A 90 -25.37 -14.42 -5.44
N PRO A 91 -25.15 -13.51 -4.49
CA PRO A 91 -25.92 -13.46 -3.25
C PRO A 91 -27.41 -13.17 -3.45
N GLN A 92 -27.79 -12.56 -4.57
CA GLN A 92 -29.20 -12.22 -4.85
C GLN A 92 -29.95 -13.32 -5.61
N THR A 93 -29.29 -13.99 -6.55
CA THR A 93 -29.94 -14.97 -7.44
C THR A 93 -29.56 -16.42 -7.17
N GLY A 94 -28.50 -16.66 -6.35
CA GLY A 94 -27.94 -17.98 -6.11
C GLY A 94 -27.20 -18.60 -7.31
N ALA A 95 -27.24 -17.95 -8.48
CA ALA A 95 -26.63 -18.45 -9.69
C ALA A 95 -25.08 -18.46 -9.60
N PRO A 96 -24.40 -19.48 -10.16
CA PRO A 96 -22.94 -19.52 -10.19
C PRO A 96 -22.40 -18.48 -11.18
N ILE A 97 -21.45 -17.65 -10.70
CA ILE A 97 -20.71 -16.70 -11.52
C ILE A 97 -19.25 -17.12 -11.54
N THR A 98 -18.69 -17.24 -12.74
CA THR A 98 -17.26 -17.50 -12.91
C THR A 98 -16.50 -16.18 -12.96
N ILE A 99 -15.64 -15.95 -11.96
CA ILE A 99 -14.70 -14.82 -11.99
C ILE A 99 -13.45 -15.31 -12.76
N PRO A 100 -13.11 -14.66 -13.89
CA PRO A 100 -11.95 -15.05 -14.67
C PRO A 100 -10.66 -14.80 -13.89
N GLN A 101 -9.57 -15.41 -14.38
CA GLN A 101 -8.24 -15.16 -13.86
C GLN A 101 -7.89 -13.68 -13.94
N GLN A 102 -7.34 -13.13 -12.86
CA GLN A 102 -6.94 -11.73 -12.76
C GLN A 102 -5.50 -11.59 -12.28
N GLN A 103 -4.86 -10.52 -12.69
CA GLN A 103 -3.58 -10.11 -12.14
C GLN A 103 -3.80 -8.93 -11.19
N THR A 104 -3.10 -8.93 -10.08
CA THR A 104 -3.20 -7.87 -9.07
C THR A 104 -1.82 -7.49 -8.56
N ILE A 105 -1.69 -6.26 -8.10
CA ILE A 105 -0.50 -5.78 -7.41
C ILE A 105 -0.84 -5.74 -5.92
N THR A 106 0.02 -6.32 -5.10
CA THR A 106 -0.10 -6.35 -3.64
C THR A 106 1.08 -5.61 -3.03
N PHE A 107 0.81 -4.73 -2.10
CA PHE A 107 1.85 -4.06 -1.31
C PHE A 107 2.03 -4.79 0.02
N SER A 108 3.29 -5.03 0.38
CA SER A 108 3.70 -5.56 1.67
C SER A 108 4.64 -4.56 2.33
N PRO A 109 4.24 -3.94 3.45
CA PRO A 109 5.09 -2.99 4.14
C PRO A 109 6.37 -3.67 4.64
N GLY A 110 7.49 -2.96 4.54
CA GLY A 110 8.77 -3.38 5.08
C GLY A 110 8.74 -3.44 6.62
N GLN A 111 9.72 -4.10 7.21
CA GLN A 111 9.78 -4.28 8.66
C GLN A 111 9.84 -2.94 9.40
N GLU A 112 10.61 -1.99 8.89
CA GLU A 112 10.75 -0.66 9.46
C GLU A 112 9.40 0.09 9.45
N LEU A 113 8.74 0.18 8.30
CA LEU A 113 7.43 0.81 8.18
C LEU A 113 6.39 0.12 9.06
N ARG A 114 6.40 -1.22 9.13
CA ARG A 114 5.50 -1.99 9.99
C ARG A 114 5.72 -1.69 11.48
N SER A 115 6.98 -1.58 11.89
CA SER A 115 7.33 -1.23 13.27
C SER A 115 6.85 0.18 13.63
N LEU A 116 6.99 1.13 12.71
CA LEU A 116 6.51 2.51 12.91
C LEU A 116 4.98 2.58 12.98
N LEU A 117 4.27 1.85 12.12
CA LEU A 117 2.82 1.79 12.12
C LEU A 117 2.25 1.22 13.44
N ASN A 118 2.93 0.23 14.01
CA ASN A 118 2.49 -0.45 15.23
C ASN A 118 3.10 0.13 16.53
N ARG A 119 3.92 1.17 16.42
CA ARG A 119 4.59 1.79 17.57
C ARG A 119 3.61 2.43 18.55
N ASN A 120 2.47 2.92 18.08
CA ASN A 120 1.41 3.48 18.91
C ASN A 120 0.38 2.45 19.40
N GLY A 121 0.52 1.18 18.98
CA GLY A 121 -0.40 0.08 19.27
C GLY A 121 0.00 -0.81 20.45
N LYS A 122 0.89 -0.37 21.35
CA LYS A 122 1.14 -1.08 22.60
C LYS A 122 -0.02 -0.93 23.59
N GLY A 123 -1.20 -1.39 23.22
CA GLY A 123 -2.40 -1.37 24.07
C GLY A 123 -3.40 -2.47 23.79
N GLN A 124 -3.22 -3.27 22.75
CA GLN A 124 -4.08 -4.43 22.52
C GLN A 124 -3.26 -5.60 22.00
N SER A 125 -2.75 -6.39 22.93
CA SER A 125 -2.34 -7.77 22.70
C SER A 125 -3.61 -8.58 22.44
N ASN A 126 -4.02 -8.70 21.18
CA ASN A 126 -4.94 -9.76 20.81
C ASN A 126 -4.11 -11.05 20.78
N GLY A 127 -4.44 -11.90 21.76
CA GLY A 127 -3.82 -13.19 21.99
C GLY A 127 -3.72 -14.02 20.74
N ALA A 128 -2.51 -14.51 20.52
CA ALA A 128 -2.31 -15.64 19.66
C ALA A 128 -3.17 -16.78 20.18
N PRO A 129 -3.84 -17.55 19.31
CA PRO A 129 -4.38 -18.82 19.74
C PRO A 129 -3.20 -19.71 20.10
N GLU A 130 -3.05 -19.99 21.38
CA GLU A 130 -2.13 -20.98 21.87
C GLU A 130 -2.43 -22.31 21.17
N GLY A 131 -1.41 -22.78 20.46
CA GLY A 131 -1.44 -24.06 19.82
C GLY A 131 -1.75 -25.15 20.83
N VAL A 132 -2.71 -25.98 20.45
CA VAL A 132 -3.02 -27.22 21.13
C VAL A 132 -1.77 -28.08 21.17
N ALA A 133 -1.12 -28.09 22.31
CA ALA A 133 -0.04 -29.00 22.58
C ALA A 133 -0.58 -30.43 22.68
N GLY A 134 0.01 -31.29 21.86
CA GLY A 134 0.32 -32.66 22.11
C GLY A 134 -0.69 -33.55 22.82
N VAL A 135 -1.44 -34.32 22.04
CA VAL A 135 -1.87 -35.62 22.54
C VAL A 135 -0.78 -36.64 22.25
N LYS A 136 -0.03 -36.93 23.26
CA LYS A 136 0.87 -38.08 23.31
C LYS A 136 0.01 -39.34 23.36
N ALA A 137 -0.12 -40.02 22.25
CA ALA A 137 -0.65 -41.39 22.27
C ALA A 137 0.46 -42.31 22.79
N ALA A 138 0.34 -42.74 24.00
CA ALA A 138 1.08 -43.87 24.53
C ALA A 138 0.28 -45.15 24.23
N ARG A 139 0.97 -46.11 23.57
CA ARG A 139 0.62 -47.54 23.28
C ARG A 139 -0.35 -47.79 22.16
#